data_5e8e2b4d325c93bc3bac9c504bef24e7
#
_entry.id   5e8e2b4d325c93bc3bac9c504bef24e7
#
_cell.length_a   1.000
_cell.length_b   1.000
_cell.length_c   1.000
_cell.angle_alpha   90.00
_cell.angle_beta   90.00
_cell.angle_gamma   90.00
#
_symmetry.space_group_name_H-M   'P 1'
#
loop_
_entity.id
_entity.type
_entity.pdbx_description
1 polymer ?
#
loop_
_entity_poly.entity_id
_entity_poly.type
_entity_poly.pdbx_seq_one_letter_code
_entity_poly.pdbx_strand_id
1 'polypeptide(L)'
;MDTTRVFRLVYRFSLVLFAVGVLGENEKPEPSKKEKTPSPLYEFREIHDRDGIGKFYFDREIAHVMGHLGAGWLERGSREVEEAPTKLIKALKVTKGMKIADIGAGSGYFSRRLARSIGKDGLVYAVDIQPEMLEILGANMKKAGLKNFRPILGGEKDPKLPDDSIDLAL
;
A
#
# COMPACT_ATOMS: atom_id res chain seq x y z
N MET A 1 42.34 2.77 -9.93
CA MET A 1 42.35 1.45 -10.59
C MET A 1 40.93 1.07 -10.88
N ASP A 2 40.63 1.14 -12.13
CA ASP A 2 39.32 1.03 -12.78
C ASP A 2 38.94 -0.44 -13.02
N THR A 3 37.74 -0.85 -12.78
CA THR A 3 37.17 -2.05 -13.40
C THR A 3 35.64 -2.01 -13.43
N THR A 4 35.16 -1.27 -14.43
CA THR A 4 33.81 -1.41 -14.97
C THR A 4 33.79 -2.70 -15.82
N ARG A 5 32.95 -3.68 -15.51
CA ARG A 5 32.64 -4.78 -16.45
C ARG A 5 31.14 -4.83 -16.71
N VAL A 6 30.79 -4.24 -17.86
CA VAL A 6 29.49 -4.37 -18.52
C VAL A 6 29.45 -5.71 -19.27
N PHE A 7 28.54 -6.59 -18.94
CA PHE A 7 28.25 -7.78 -19.75
C PHE A 7 27.28 -7.40 -20.86
N ARG A 8 27.80 -7.30 -22.09
CA ARG A 8 27.02 -7.28 -23.32
C ARG A 8 26.85 -8.72 -23.81
N LEU A 9 25.62 -9.23 -23.77
CA LEU A 9 25.24 -10.48 -24.44
C LEU A 9 24.80 -10.15 -25.87
N VAL A 10 25.61 -10.57 -26.85
CA VAL A 10 25.32 -10.44 -28.28
C VAL A 10 24.69 -11.74 -28.75
N TYR A 11 23.40 -11.72 -29.13
CA TYR A 11 22.78 -12.80 -29.84
C TYR A 11 23.04 -12.65 -31.34
N ARG A 12 23.80 -13.61 -31.91
CA ARG A 12 23.94 -13.79 -33.35
C ARG A 12 22.74 -14.61 -33.85
N PHE A 13 21.90 -14.01 -34.68
CA PHE A 13 20.93 -14.75 -35.49
C PHE A 13 21.63 -15.29 -36.75
N SER A 14 21.70 -16.63 -36.88
CA SER A 14 22.02 -17.30 -38.12
C SER A 14 20.73 -17.49 -38.92
N LEU A 15 20.72 -16.88 -40.11
CA LEU A 15 19.67 -17.05 -41.10
C LEU A 15 19.93 -18.38 -41.83
N VAL A 16 19.03 -19.35 -41.70
CA VAL A 16 18.98 -20.51 -42.58
C VAL A 16 17.72 -20.41 -43.44
N LEU A 17 17.91 -20.11 -44.70
CA LEU A 17 16.86 -20.21 -45.71
C LEU A 17 16.62 -21.69 -46.06
N PHE A 18 15.41 -22.19 -45.80
CA PHE A 18 14.89 -23.38 -46.43
C PHE A 18 13.63 -23.02 -47.22
N ALA A 19 13.75 -23.00 -48.51
CA ALA A 19 12.62 -22.92 -49.42
C ALA A 19 12.13 -24.34 -49.66
N VAL A 20 10.92 -24.67 -49.18
CA VAL A 20 10.14 -25.80 -49.67
C VAL A 20 8.72 -25.32 -49.90
N GLY A 21 8.34 -25.30 -51.19
CA GLY A 21 6.96 -25.03 -51.55
C GLY A 21 6.10 -26.26 -51.27
N VAL A 22 4.95 -26.04 -50.65
CA VAL A 22 3.83 -26.97 -50.58
C VAL A 22 2.52 -26.22 -50.69
N LEU A 23 1.78 -26.66 -51.64
CA LEU A 23 0.39 -26.54 -52.03
C LEU A 23 -0.58 -26.00 -50.94
N GLY A 24 -1.47 -25.15 -51.46
CA GLY A 24 -2.49 -24.46 -50.61
C GLY A 24 -3.48 -25.41 -49.97
N GLU A 25 -3.69 -25.20 -48.70
CA GLU A 25 -4.90 -25.53 -48.01
C GLU A 25 -5.54 -24.21 -47.55
N ASN A 26 -6.81 -24.03 -47.91
CA ASN A 26 -7.65 -22.91 -47.48
C ASN A 26 -7.87 -23.00 -45.97
N GLU A 27 -6.99 -22.46 -45.17
CA GLU A 27 -7.28 -22.19 -43.77
C GLU A 27 -8.24 -21.01 -43.68
N LYS A 28 -9.44 -21.29 -43.19
CA LYS A 28 -10.37 -20.24 -42.76
C LYS A 28 -9.67 -19.37 -41.74
N PRO A 29 -9.76 -18.04 -41.86
CA PRO A 29 -9.19 -17.15 -40.83
C PRO A 29 -9.82 -17.47 -39.47
N GLU A 30 -9.02 -17.88 -38.50
CA GLU A 30 -9.42 -17.95 -37.10
C GLU A 30 -9.97 -16.58 -36.70
N PRO A 31 -11.09 -16.54 -35.95
CA PRO A 31 -11.59 -15.27 -35.43
C PRO A 31 -10.52 -14.64 -34.56
N SER A 32 -10.08 -13.46 -34.98
CA SER A 32 -9.11 -12.66 -34.23
C SER A 32 -9.53 -12.62 -32.76
N LYS A 33 -8.70 -13.16 -31.86
CA LYS A 33 -8.87 -12.97 -30.42
C LYS A 33 -8.83 -11.46 -30.20
N LYS A 34 -10.00 -10.85 -30.00
CA LYS A 34 -10.08 -9.47 -29.54
C LYS A 34 -9.26 -9.41 -28.27
N GLU A 35 -8.13 -8.73 -28.32
CA GLU A 35 -7.39 -8.33 -27.13
C GLU A 35 -8.39 -7.66 -26.21
N LYS A 36 -8.71 -8.30 -25.08
CA LYS A 36 -9.54 -7.68 -24.05
C LYS A 36 -8.71 -6.50 -23.54
N THR A 37 -9.09 -5.30 -23.92
CA THR A 37 -8.63 -4.08 -23.25
C THR A 37 -8.75 -4.35 -21.75
N PRO A 38 -7.68 -4.20 -20.95
CA PRO A 38 -7.80 -4.43 -19.52
C PRO A 38 -8.92 -3.53 -19.01
N SER A 39 -9.92 -4.12 -18.33
CA SER A 39 -10.99 -3.34 -17.73
C SER A 39 -10.34 -2.33 -16.77
N PRO A 40 -10.86 -1.10 -16.69
CA PRO A 40 -10.30 -0.12 -15.77
C PRO A 40 -10.27 -0.72 -14.36
N LEU A 41 -9.15 -0.51 -13.64
CA LEU A 41 -8.93 -1.04 -12.31
C LEU A 41 -10.05 -0.67 -11.31
N TYR A 42 -10.74 0.42 -11.61
CA TYR A 42 -11.85 0.95 -10.83
C TYR A 42 -13.08 1.15 -11.70
N GLU A 43 -14.26 0.88 -11.13
CA GLU A 43 -15.56 1.22 -11.70
C GLU A 43 -16.20 2.34 -10.89
N PHE A 44 -17.01 3.18 -11.55
CA PHE A 44 -17.82 4.21 -10.89
C PHE A 44 -19.30 3.88 -11.12
N ARG A 45 -20.09 3.87 -10.04
CA ARG A 45 -21.53 3.57 -10.06
C ARG A 45 -22.32 4.71 -9.40
N GLU A 46 -23.40 5.13 -10.03
CA GLU A 46 -24.30 6.17 -9.49
C GLU A 46 -25.11 5.65 -8.29
N ILE A 47 -25.51 4.37 -8.35
CA ILE A 47 -26.20 3.70 -7.24
C ILE A 47 -25.14 3.00 -6.40
N HIS A 48 -24.98 3.51 -5.18
CA HIS A 48 -23.93 3.02 -4.27
C HIS A 48 -24.37 3.16 -2.79
N ASP A 49 -23.58 2.62 -1.86
CA ASP A 49 -23.84 2.71 -0.43
C ASP A 49 -23.72 4.15 0.08
N ARG A 50 -24.49 4.50 1.10
CA ARG A 50 -24.43 5.83 1.74
C ARG A 50 -23.05 6.14 2.32
N ASP A 51 -22.35 5.13 2.83
CA ASP A 51 -21.03 5.25 3.44
C ASP A 51 -19.90 5.00 2.44
N GLY A 52 -20.23 4.81 1.16
CA GLY A 52 -19.32 4.62 0.06
C GLY A 52 -19.11 5.89 -0.77
N ILE A 53 -18.11 5.89 -1.65
CA ILE A 53 -17.79 7.00 -2.56
C ILE A 53 -18.22 6.74 -4.02
N GLY A 54 -19.01 5.70 -4.27
CA GLY A 54 -19.43 5.29 -5.62
C GLY A 54 -18.29 4.73 -6.48
N LYS A 55 -17.11 4.51 -5.91
CA LYS A 55 -15.93 3.95 -6.57
C LYS A 55 -15.69 2.52 -6.09
N PHE A 56 -15.62 1.59 -7.04
CA PHE A 56 -15.48 0.16 -6.75
C PHE A 56 -14.15 -0.39 -7.23
N TYR A 57 -13.57 -1.28 -6.43
CA TYR A 57 -12.40 -2.06 -6.74
C TYR A 57 -12.73 -3.55 -6.50
N PHE A 58 -12.66 -4.38 -7.55
CA PHE A 58 -13.11 -5.78 -7.52
C PHE A 58 -14.50 -5.94 -6.85
N ASP A 59 -15.50 -5.22 -7.35
CA ASP A 59 -16.88 -5.18 -6.83
C ASP A 59 -17.04 -4.73 -5.36
N ARG A 60 -15.98 -4.33 -4.70
CA ARG A 60 -16.06 -3.76 -3.36
C ARG A 60 -16.02 -2.25 -3.44
N GLU A 61 -17.03 -1.63 -2.89
CA GLU A 61 -17.07 -0.18 -2.80
C GLU A 61 -16.04 0.36 -1.82
N ILE A 62 -15.38 1.43 -2.23
CA ILE A 62 -14.45 2.17 -1.37
C ILE A 62 -15.28 3.06 -0.44
N ALA A 63 -15.09 2.89 0.87
CA ALA A 63 -15.78 3.67 1.88
C ALA A 63 -15.29 5.12 1.92
N HIS A 64 -16.14 6.00 2.43
CA HIS A 64 -15.71 7.34 2.83
C HIS A 64 -14.59 7.29 3.87
N VAL A 65 -13.73 8.30 3.85
CA VAL A 65 -12.72 8.50 4.89
C VAL A 65 -13.43 8.79 6.21
N MET A 66 -13.07 8.06 7.26
CA MET A 66 -13.61 8.32 8.60
C MET A 66 -13.11 9.67 9.11
N GLY A 67 -14.03 10.57 9.45
CA GLY A 67 -13.70 11.86 10.05
C GLY A 67 -13.17 11.70 11.47
N HIS A 68 -12.37 12.67 11.93
CA HIS A 68 -11.75 12.69 13.27
C HIS A 68 -12.78 12.59 14.43
N LEU A 69 -14.04 13.00 14.24
CA LEU A 69 -15.10 12.82 15.21
C LEU A 69 -15.39 11.35 15.52
N GLY A 70 -15.07 10.44 14.58
CA GLY A 70 -15.14 8.99 14.75
C GLY A 70 -13.93 8.36 15.45
N ALA A 71 -12.92 9.15 15.82
CA ALA A 71 -11.66 8.62 16.38
C ALA A 71 -11.85 7.74 17.64
N GLY A 72 -12.88 8.00 18.44
CA GLY A 72 -13.21 7.18 19.60
C GLY A 72 -13.53 5.72 19.24
N TRP A 73 -14.14 5.50 18.08
CA TRP A 73 -14.43 4.14 17.60
C TRP A 73 -13.15 3.34 17.28
N LEU A 74 -12.09 4.01 16.83
CA LEU A 74 -10.78 3.39 16.58
C LEU A 74 -10.11 2.84 17.85
N GLU A 75 -10.51 3.34 19.02
CA GLU A 75 -9.96 2.97 20.33
C GLU A 75 -10.88 2.00 21.11
N ARG A 76 -11.94 1.46 20.49
CA ARG A 76 -12.90 0.59 21.20
C ARG A 76 -12.24 -0.68 21.72
N GLY A 77 -12.66 -1.12 22.91
CA GLY A 77 -12.07 -2.28 23.59
C GLY A 77 -12.29 -3.63 22.85
N SER A 78 -13.37 -3.73 22.04
CA SER A 78 -13.70 -4.94 21.26
C SER A 78 -12.75 -5.19 20.08
N ARG A 79 -11.93 -4.22 19.70
CA ARG A 79 -11.10 -4.27 18.50
C ARG A 79 -10.14 -5.45 18.46
N GLU A 80 -9.61 -5.88 19.61
CA GLU A 80 -8.72 -7.05 19.67
C GLU A 80 -9.44 -8.35 19.26
N VAL A 81 -10.71 -8.48 19.62
CA VAL A 81 -11.54 -9.66 19.27
C VAL A 81 -11.98 -9.59 17.82
N GLU A 82 -12.36 -8.42 17.34
CA GLU A 82 -12.92 -8.20 16.00
C GLU A 82 -11.85 -8.22 14.90
N GLU A 83 -10.70 -7.59 15.15
CA GLU A 83 -9.68 -7.30 14.13
C GLU A 83 -8.33 -7.97 14.41
N ALA A 84 -8.13 -8.51 15.61
CA ALA A 84 -6.89 -9.17 16.04
C ALA A 84 -5.58 -8.37 15.76
N PRO A 85 -5.50 -7.06 16.10
CA PRO A 85 -4.35 -6.21 15.81
C PRO A 85 -3.03 -6.73 16.38
N THR A 86 -3.05 -7.42 17.50
CA THR A 86 -1.86 -8.08 18.06
C THR A 86 -1.33 -9.17 17.14
N LYS A 87 -2.20 -9.94 16.48
CA LYS A 87 -1.78 -10.95 15.48
C LYS A 87 -1.17 -10.27 14.26
N LEU A 88 -1.75 -9.15 13.79
CA LEU A 88 -1.20 -8.39 12.68
C LEU A 88 0.21 -7.90 12.98
N ILE A 89 0.42 -7.21 14.10
CA ILE A 89 1.75 -6.70 14.50
C ILE A 89 2.78 -7.85 14.55
N LYS A 90 2.39 -9.02 15.08
CA LYS A 90 3.26 -10.20 15.12
C LYS A 90 3.60 -10.72 13.72
N ALA A 91 2.61 -10.74 12.82
CA ALA A 91 2.79 -11.20 11.44
C ALA A 91 3.70 -10.30 10.62
N LEU A 92 3.73 -9.01 10.90
CA LEU A 92 4.60 -8.03 10.25
C LEU A 92 6.10 -8.25 10.57
N LYS A 93 6.44 -9.10 11.54
CA LYS A 93 7.82 -9.42 11.94
C LYS A 93 8.68 -8.17 12.19
N VAL A 94 8.07 -7.17 12.79
CA VAL A 94 8.72 -5.90 13.14
C VAL A 94 9.90 -6.14 14.08
N THR A 95 11.04 -5.55 13.76
CA THR A 95 12.28 -5.65 14.57
C THR A 95 12.68 -4.31 15.18
N LYS A 96 13.57 -4.36 16.18
CA LYS A 96 14.11 -3.15 16.83
C LYS A 96 14.88 -2.29 15.83
N GLY A 97 14.72 -0.97 15.96
CA GLY A 97 15.41 0.00 15.13
C GLY A 97 14.75 0.31 13.78
N MET A 98 13.72 -0.45 13.37
CA MET A 98 13.04 -0.21 12.10
C MET A 98 12.40 1.18 12.03
N LYS A 99 12.35 1.71 10.82
CA LYS A 99 11.57 2.89 10.44
C LYS A 99 10.30 2.44 9.71
N ILE A 100 9.16 2.72 10.29
CA ILE A 100 7.88 2.23 9.80
C ILE A 100 6.95 3.39 9.47
N ALA A 101 6.29 3.34 8.31
CA ALA A 101 5.20 4.23 7.98
C ALA A 101 3.86 3.58 8.35
N ASP A 102 3.06 4.29 9.15
CA ASP A 102 1.65 3.98 9.45
C ASP A 102 0.79 4.94 8.63
N ILE A 103 0.23 4.45 7.50
CA ILE A 103 -0.49 5.25 6.51
C ILE A 103 -1.98 5.24 6.86
N GLY A 104 -2.57 6.43 7.07
CA GLY A 104 -3.90 6.55 7.64
C GLY A 104 -3.86 6.24 9.14
N ALA A 105 -2.90 6.82 9.85
CA ALA A 105 -2.60 6.49 11.24
C ALA A 105 -3.75 6.78 12.22
N GLY A 106 -4.69 7.66 11.86
CA GLY A 106 -5.85 8.03 12.63
C GLY A 106 -5.49 8.46 14.06
N SER A 107 -6.12 7.85 15.07
CA SER A 107 -5.84 8.08 16.49
C SER A 107 -4.47 7.58 16.98
N GLY A 108 -3.68 6.93 16.11
CA GLY A 108 -2.40 6.30 16.44
C GLY A 108 -2.53 4.94 17.12
N TYR A 109 -3.62 4.24 16.86
CA TYR A 109 -3.85 2.92 17.45
C TYR A 109 -2.75 1.92 17.07
N PHE A 110 -2.38 1.81 15.80
CA PHE A 110 -1.27 1.00 15.33
C PHE A 110 0.08 1.67 15.59
N SER A 111 0.20 2.98 15.41
CA SER A 111 1.43 3.73 15.69
C SER A 111 1.98 3.45 17.09
N ARG A 112 1.13 3.41 18.14
CA ARG A 112 1.56 3.08 19.52
C ARG A 112 2.10 1.66 19.66
N ARG A 113 1.50 0.70 18.97
CA ARG A 113 1.94 -0.71 18.96
C ARG A 113 3.25 -0.87 18.24
N LEU A 114 3.36 -0.28 17.06
CA LEU A 114 4.59 -0.26 16.27
C LEU A 114 5.73 0.39 17.04
N ALA A 115 5.52 1.58 17.60
CA ALA A 115 6.53 2.31 18.36
C ALA A 115 7.09 1.51 19.55
N ARG A 116 6.23 0.77 20.27
CA ARG A 116 6.68 -0.17 21.32
C ARG A 116 7.50 -1.33 20.77
N SER A 117 7.08 -1.87 19.62
CA SER A 117 7.73 -3.02 19.00
C SER A 117 9.12 -2.70 18.49
N ILE A 118 9.30 -1.54 17.81
CA ILE A 118 10.59 -1.12 17.27
C ILE A 118 11.56 -0.55 18.32
N GLY A 119 11.07 -0.16 19.48
CA GLY A 119 11.89 0.40 20.56
C GLY A 119 12.40 1.82 20.26
N LYS A 120 13.17 2.36 21.18
CA LYS A 120 13.62 3.78 21.19
C LYS A 120 14.49 4.17 19.99
N ASP A 121 15.18 3.21 19.39
CA ASP A 121 16.11 3.43 18.28
C ASP A 121 15.43 3.35 16.90
N GLY A 122 14.16 2.91 16.86
CA GLY A 122 13.31 2.95 15.67
C GLY A 122 12.45 4.21 15.60
N LEU A 123 11.75 4.40 14.48
CA LEU A 123 10.88 5.56 14.26
C LEU A 123 9.60 5.16 13.54
N VAL A 124 8.45 5.62 14.03
CA VAL A 124 7.17 5.53 13.33
C VAL A 124 6.86 6.87 12.66
N TYR A 125 6.72 6.87 11.35
CA TYR A 125 6.13 7.96 10.58
C TYR A 125 4.62 7.74 10.57
N ALA A 126 3.90 8.51 11.35
CA ALA A 126 2.44 8.44 11.47
C ALA A 126 1.82 9.43 10.49
N VAL A 127 1.34 8.92 9.35
CA VAL A 127 0.81 9.73 8.26
C VAL A 127 -0.71 9.74 8.32
N ASP A 128 -1.30 10.92 8.30
CA ASP A 128 -2.75 11.08 8.12
C ASP A 128 -3.03 12.33 7.28
N ILE A 129 -4.19 12.36 6.62
CA ILE A 129 -4.63 13.50 5.81
C ILE A 129 -5.39 14.53 6.65
N GLN A 130 -5.80 14.18 7.87
CA GLN A 130 -6.57 15.02 8.78
C GLN A 130 -5.66 15.55 9.90
N PRO A 131 -5.43 16.86 9.99
CA PRO A 131 -4.61 17.44 11.05
C PRO A 131 -5.15 17.15 12.44
N GLU A 132 -6.47 17.09 12.60
CA GLU A 132 -7.13 16.78 13.88
C GLU A 132 -6.83 15.33 14.33
N MET A 133 -6.74 14.39 13.39
CA MET A 133 -6.31 13.02 13.71
C MET A 133 -4.87 13.00 14.23
N LEU A 134 -3.97 13.78 13.62
CA LEU A 134 -2.58 13.87 14.07
C LEU A 134 -2.46 14.52 15.45
N GLU A 135 -3.31 15.47 15.80
CA GLU A 135 -3.39 16.04 17.14
C GLU A 135 -3.81 14.98 18.18
N ILE A 136 -4.87 14.22 17.88
CA ILE A 136 -5.34 13.10 18.71
C ILE A 136 -4.25 12.05 18.86
N LEU A 137 -3.60 11.67 17.75
CA LEU A 137 -2.47 10.75 17.73
C LEU A 137 -1.34 11.24 18.65
N GLY A 138 -0.93 12.49 18.51
CA GLY A 138 0.13 13.09 19.30
C GLY A 138 -0.18 13.05 20.80
N ALA A 139 -1.41 13.38 21.20
CA ALA A 139 -1.88 13.28 22.57
C ALA A 139 -1.83 11.82 23.08
N ASN A 140 -2.29 10.86 22.30
CA ASN A 140 -2.27 9.44 22.63
C ASN A 140 -0.85 8.88 22.76
N MET A 141 0.06 9.26 21.87
CA MET A 141 1.49 8.87 21.93
C MET A 141 2.13 9.42 23.20
N LYS A 142 1.90 10.71 23.52
CA LYS A 142 2.38 11.37 24.75
C LYS A 142 1.85 10.68 26.00
N LYS A 143 0.54 10.40 26.06
CA LYS A 143 -0.10 9.66 27.16
C LYS A 143 0.51 8.26 27.35
N ALA A 144 0.93 7.62 26.26
CA ALA A 144 1.59 6.31 26.27
C ALA A 144 3.10 6.37 26.60
N GLY A 145 3.68 7.55 26.81
CA GLY A 145 5.11 7.76 27.08
C GLY A 145 6.03 7.48 25.89
N LEU A 146 5.49 7.51 24.67
CA LEU A 146 6.21 7.19 23.44
C LEU A 146 6.74 8.48 22.80
N LYS A 147 8.00 8.46 22.37
CA LYS A 147 8.68 9.60 21.74
C LYS A 147 9.22 9.28 20.34
N ASN A 148 9.27 8.01 19.98
CA ASN A 148 9.82 7.49 18.74
C ASN A 148 8.79 7.47 17.60
N PHE A 149 8.17 8.62 17.35
CA PHE A 149 7.23 8.83 16.26
C PHE A 149 7.37 10.23 15.67
N ARG A 150 6.94 10.39 14.43
CA ARG A 150 6.85 11.66 13.71
C ARG A 150 5.48 11.73 13.02
N PRO A 151 4.60 12.66 13.41
CA PRO A 151 3.37 12.90 12.67
C PRO A 151 3.68 13.60 11.35
N ILE A 152 2.99 13.20 10.29
CA ILE A 152 3.11 13.77 8.95
C ILE A 152 1.72 14.03 8.39
N LEU A 153 1.45 15.28 8.04
CA LEU A 153 0.25 15.63 7.28
C LEU A 153 0.48 15.26 5.82
N GLY A 154 0.00 14.10 5.45
CA GLY A 154 0.03 13.58 4.09
C GLY A 154 -1.00 14.24 3.18
N GLY A 155 -0.97 13.89 1.91
CA GLY A 155 -2.02 14.18 0.93
C GLY A 155 -2.68 12.89 0.47
N GLU A 156 -3.78 13.01 -0.27
CA GLU A 156 -4.51 11.86 -0.81
C GLU A 156 -3.68 10.97 -1.74
N LYS A 157 -2.67 11.54 -2.40
CA LYS A 157 -1.82 10.86 -3.39
C LYS A 157 -0.35 10.83 -3.01
N ASP A 158 0.03 11.53 -1.95
CA ASP A 158 1.42 11.66 -1.53
C ASP A 158 1.49 11.64 0.00
N PRO A 159 2.09 10.59 0.59
CA PRO A 159 2.27 10.48 2.03
C PRO A 159 3.33 11.44 2.58
N LYS A 160 4.06 12.16 1.73
CA LYS A 160 5.16 13.09 2.07
C LYS A 160 6.23 12.46 2.94
N LEU A 161 6.50 11.19 2.67
CA LEU A 161 7.59 10.47 3.33
C LEU A 161 8.92 10.79 2.64
N PRO A 162 10.04 10.78 3.38
CA PRO A 162 11.35 10.88 2.76
C PRO A 162 11.64 9.65 1.88
N ASP A 163 12.32 9.87 0.74
CA ASP A 163 12.72 8.80 -0.15
C ASP A 163 13.68 7.82 0.56
N ASP A 164 13.62 6.55 0.19
CA ASP A 164 14.50 5.46 0.64
C ASP A 164 14.69 5.38 2.17
N SER A 165 13.68 5.78 2.94
CA SER A 165 13.79 5.94 4.38
C SER A 165 12.94 4.98 5.22
N ILE A 166 12.13 4.14 4.58
CA ILE A 166 11.13 3.30 5.25
C ILE A 166 11.45 1.83 5.05
N ASP A 167 11.50 1.07 6.15
CA ASP A 167 11.71 -0.38 6.12
C ASP A 167 10.40 -1.15 5.90
N LEU A 168 9.28 -0.57 6.35
CA LEU A 168 7.95 -1.19 6.25
C LEU A 168 6.87 -0.12 6.25
N ALA A 169 5.83 -0.31 5.42
CA ALA A 169 4.60 0.48 5.45
C ALA A 169 3.40 -0.41 5.83
N LEU A 170 2.52 0.12 6.69
CA LEU A 170 1.24 -0.47 7.09
C LEU A 170 0.12 0.41 6.57
#